data_a302757c187f5050b86af69017c34856
#
_entry.id   a302757c187f5050b86af69017c34856
#
_cell.length_a   1.000
_cell.length_b   1.000
_cell.length_c   1.000
_cell.angle_alpha   90.00
_cell.angle_beta   90.00
_cell.angle_gamma   90.00
#
_symmetry.space_group_name_H-M   'P 1'
#
loop_
_entity.id
_entity.type
_entity.pdbx_description
1 polymer ?
#
loop_
_entity_poly.entity_id
_entity_poly.type
_entity_poly.pdbx_seq_one_letter_code
_entity_poly.pdbx_strand_id
1 'polypeptide(L)'
;MAYRDHTKVVQIGDRKIGGGNPILIQSMTNTPTEDVEATVAQIHRLEEAGCEIIRCTCPTEQAAAAIGQIRRQISIPLVADIHFDYRMAIAAMENGADKIRINPGNIGGKDRIMEVVRCAKERNIPIRVGVNSGSLEKELVEKYHGVTAEGIVESALDKVGMIEDCGYDNIVISIKSSDVLMCIRAHEVLAQKSRYPLHVGITEAGTLLSGNIKSAVGIGNILYQGIGDTISVSLTGDPVEEVKSAKLILRSLGLRTGGIDVVSCPTCGRTKIDLIGLANKVENMVQSYPLNIRVAVMGCAVNGPGEAKEADIGIAGGVGVGLLIKKGEIVRRMPEEELLDALRYELDHWNEN
;
A
#
# COMPACT_ATOMS: atom_id res chain seq x y z
N MET A 1 -9.82 -21.40 2.16
CA MET A 1 -8.53 -20.78 2.50
C MET A 1 -8.15 -19.83 1.38
N ALA A 2 -7.66 -18.64 1.71
CA ALA A 2 -7.32 -17.63 0.72
C ALA A 2 -6.02 -18.00 -0.04
N TYR A 3 -5.86 -17.53 -1.26
CA TYR A 3 -4.65 -17.73 -2.06
C TYR A 3 -3.37 -17.34 -1.30
N ARG A 4 -3.39 -16.17 -0.65
CA ARG A 4 -2.25 -15.61 0.09
C ARG A 4 -1.78 -16.50 1.25
N ASP A 5 -2.63 -17.37 1.78
CA ASP A 5 -2.26 -18.27 2.89
C ASP A 5 -1.31 -19.39 2.43
N HIS A 6 -1.26 -19.64 1.13
CA HIS A 6 -0.49 -20.72 0.50
C HIS A 6 0.61 -20.24 -0.44
N THR A 7 0.81 -18.93 -0.54
CA THR A 7 1.92 -18.39 -1.31
C THR A 7 3.25 -18.71 -0.64
N LYS A 8 4.30 -18.80 -1.45
CA LYS A 8 5.66 -19.01 -0.95
C LYS A 8 6.06 -17.86 -0.04
N VAL A 9 6.69 -18.16 1.10
CA VAL A 9 7.25 -17.13 1.97
C VAL A 9 8.52 -16.57 1.36
N VAL A 10 8.59 -15.25 1.22
CA VAL A 10 9.75 -14.50 0.73
C VAL A 10 10.22 -13.53 1.78
N GLN A 11 11.52 -13.55 2.07
CA GLN A 11 12.18 -12.62 2.99
C GLN A 11 12.69 -11.40 2.23
N ILE A 12 12.37 -10.18 2.72
CA ILE A 12 12.83 -8.90 2.17
C ILE A 12 13.45 -8.10 3.32
N GLY A 13 14.76 -8.05 3.41
CA GLY A 13 15.43 -7.51 4.58
C GLY A 13 14.97 -8.23 5.85
N ASP A 14 14.42 -7.49 6.82
CA ASP A 14 13.84 -8.00 8.07
C ASP A 14 12.37 -8.40 7.96
N ARG A 15 11.72 -8.19 6.81
CA ARG A 15 10.28 -8.44 6.60
C ARG A 15 10.03 -9.75 5.87
N LYS A 16 8.89 -10.38 6.17
CA LYS A 16 8.38 -11.57 5.46
C LYS A 16 7.06 -11.27 4.79
N ILE A 17 6.88 -11.76 3.57
CA ILE A 17 5.64 -11.72 2.81
C ILE A 17 5.26 -13.12 2.33
N GLY A 18 4.00 -13.32 1.95
CA GLY A 18 3.49 -14.63 1.54
C GLY A 18 3.20 -15.55 2.71
N GLY A 19 2.58 -16.70 2.45
CA GLY A 19 2.27 -17.72 3.46
C GLY A 19 1.38 -17.22 4.61
N GLY A 20 0.45 -16.31 4.33
CA GLY A 20 -0.45 -15.74 5.33
C GLY A 20 0.19 -14.64 6.22
N ASN A 21 1.44 -14.25 5.97
CA ASN A 21 2.04 -13.10 6.66
C ASN A 21 1.24 -11.80 6.42
N PRO A 22 1.35 -10.79 7.29
CA PRO A 22 0.66 -9.51 7.10
C PRO A 22 0.95 -8.88 5.74
N ILE A 23 -0.05 -8.25 5.14
CA ILE A 23 0.12 -7.51 3.88
C ILE A 23 0.92 -6.25 4.15
N LEU A 24 2.04 -6.06 3.47
CA LEU A 24 2.91 -4.90 3.66
C LEU A 24 2.61 -3.78 2.66
N ILE A 25 2.72 -2.54 3.15
CA ILE A 25 2.57 -1.33 2.35
C ILE A 25 3.93 -0.95 1.78
N GLN A 26 4.01 -0.91 0.45
CA GLN A 26 5.18 -0.42 -0.26
C GLN A 26 4.87 0.92 -0.93
N SER A 27 5.78 1.89 -0.80
CA SER A 27 5.74 3.13 -1.59
C SER A 27 7.01 3.28 -2.43
N MET A 28 7.10 4.38 -3.15
CA MET A 28 8.23 4.68 -4.03
C MET A 28 8.64 6.14 -3.85
N THR A 29 9.96 6.39 -3.81
CA THR A 29 10.47 7.76 -3.80
C THR A 29 10.27 8.42 -5.17
N ASN A 30 10.05 9.73 -5.15
CA ASN A 30 10.02 10.57 -6.35
C ASN A 30 11.21 11.55 -6.42
N THR A 31 12.15 11.44 -5.48
CA THR A 31 13.44 12.13 -5.50
C THR A 31 14.41 11.41 -6.43
N PRO A 32 15.38 12.10 -7.05
CA PRO A 32 16.52 11.44 -7.69
C PRO A 32 17.27 10.60 -6.66
N THR A 33 17.51 9.31 -6.95
CA THR A 33 18.14 8.39 -5.99
C THR A 33 19.57 8.80 -5.65
N GLU A 34 20.25 9.47 -6.57
CA GLU A 34 21.59 10.02 -6.40
C GLU A 34 21.65 11.14 -5.35
N ASP A 35 20.54 11.84 -5.12
CA ASP A 35 20.39 12.78 -4.02
C ASP A 35 20.03 12.02 -2.74
N VAL A 36 21.06 11.52 -2.08
CA VAL A 36 20.92 10.67 -0.89
C VAL A 36 20.19 11.40 0.25
N GLU A 37 20.51 12.67 0.48
CA GLU A 37 19.94 13.46 1.57
C GLU A 37 18.43 13.67 1.36
N ALA A 38 18.03 14.15 0.19
CA ALA A 38 16.62 14.34 -0.15
C ALA A 38 15.83 13.02 -0.13
N THR A 39 16.44 11.94 -0.64
CA THR A 39 15.81 10.62 -0.69
C THR A 39 15.62 10.03 0.70
N VAL A 40 16.61 10.11 1.59
CA VAL A 40 16.52 9.67 2.99
C VAL A 40 15.46 10.48 3.74
N ALA A 41 15.46 11.80 3.58
CA ALA A 41 14.45 12.66 4.21
C ALA A 41 13.02 12.31 3.76
N GLN A 42 12.83 12.00 2.46
CA GLN A 42 11.53 11.55 1.97
C GLN A 42 11.15 10.17 2.52
N ILE A 43 12.10 9.24 2.61
CA ILE A 43 11.84 7.90 3.15
C ILE A 43 11.42 7.99 4.63
N HIS A 44 12.07 8.81 5.46
CA HIS A 44 11.65 9.00 6.85
C HIS A 44 10.22 9.52 6.97
N ARG A 45 9.80 10.47 6.14
CA ARG A 45 8.40 10.91 6.09
C ARG A 45 7.44 9.75 5.72
N LEU A 46 7.87 8.86 4.83
CA LEU A 46 7.08 7.70 4.43
C LEU A 46 7.04 6.63 5.53
N GLU A 47 8.15 6.42 6.26
CA GLU A 47 8.21 5.55 7.43
C GLU A 47 7.25 6.04 8.52
N GLU A 48 7.26 7.33 8.84
CA GLU A 48 6.34 7.96 9.79
C GLU A 48 4.87 7.78 9.37
N ALA A 49 4.57 7.87 8.06
CA ALA A 49 3.24 7.60 7.53
C ALA A 49 2.84 6.11 7.62
N GLY A 50 3.80 5.20 7.81
CA GLY A 50 3.60 3.76 7.95
C GLY A 50 3.94 2.95 6.70
N CYS A 51 4.83 3.44 5.84
CA CYS A 51 5.46 2.67 4.78
C CYS A 51 6.33 1.56 5.39
N GLU A 52 6.28 0.37 4.82
CA GLU A 52 6.96 -0.80 5.37
C GLU A 52 8.03 -1.37 4.42
N ILE A 53 8.00 -0.98 3.16
CA ILE A 53 9.00 -1.29 2.13
C ILE A 53 9.11 -0.07 1.22
N ILE A 54 10.32 0.39 0.96
CA ILE A 54 10.54 1.50 0.04
C ILE A 54 11.15 1.05 -1.28
N ARG A 55 10.76 1.66 -2.40
CA ARG A 55 11.34 1.44 -3.71
C ARG A 55 11.98 2.72 -4.23
N CYS A 56 13.23 2.62 -4.68
CA CYS A 56 13.99 3.69 -5.32
C CYS A 56 14.34 3.29 -6.76
N THR A 57 14.32 4.23 -7.69
CA THR A 57 14.79 3.99 -9.06
C THR A 57 16.31 3.78 -9.05
N CYS A 58 16.81 2.90 -9.92
CA CYS A 58 18.24 2.68 -10.06
C CYS A 58 18.65 2.67 -11.55
N PRO A 59 18.64 3.84 -12.21
CA PRO A 59 18.92 3.94 -13.64
C PRO A 59 20.41 4.05 -13.96
N THR A 60 21.27 4.43 -13.01
CA THR A 60 22.70 4.76 -13.21
C THR A 60 23.59 4.08 -12.17
N GLU A 61 24.88 4.04 -12.43
CA GLU A 61 25.88 3.56 -11.46
C GLU A 61 25.91 4.44 -10.19
N GLN A 62 25.70 5.75 -10.34
CA GLN A 62 25.59 6.67 -9.21
C GLN A 62 24.39 6.34 -8.34
N ALA A 63 23.23 6.06 -8.95
CA ALA A 63 22.04 5.61 -8.21
C ALA A 63 22.30 4.27 -7.49
N ALA A 64 22.98 3.32 -8.14
CA ALA A 64 23.32 2.05 -7.51
C ALA A 64 24.27 2.23 -6.31
N ALA A 65 25.24 3.12 -6.39
CA ALA A 65 26.13 3.47 -5.28
C ALA A 65 25.37 4.18 -4.14
N ALA A 66 24.41 5.05 -4.48
CA ALA A 66 23.56 5.76 -3.53
C ALA A 66 22.64 4.80 -2.73
N ILE A 67 22.20 3.68 -3.34
CA ILE A 67 21.38 2.65 -2.64
C ILE A 67 22.03 2.23 -1.32
N GLY A 68 23.33 1.98 -1.30
CA GLY A 68 24.05 1.57 -0.10
C GLY A 68 24.15 2.68 0.97
N GLN A 69 24.21 3.93 0.55
CA GLN A 69 24.24 5.07 1.47
C GLN A 69 22.85 5.30 2.08
N ILE A 70 21.80 5.21 1.26
CA ILE A 70 20.41 5.33 1.69
C ILE A 70 20.08 4.18 2.65
N ARG A 71 20.38 2.92 2.27
CA ARG A 71 20.03 1.73 3.07
C ARG A 71 20.56 1.77 4.50
N ARG A 72 21.74 2.36 4.73
CA ARG A 72 22.32 2.52 6.07
C ARG A 72 21.63 3.55 6.95
N GLN A 73 20.79 4.41 6.38
CA GLN A 73 20.15 5.53 7.07
C GLN A 73 18.63 5.33 7.28
N ILE A 74 18.06 4.25 6.77
CA ILE A 74 16.61 3.95 6.84
C ILE A 74 16.37 2.65 7.62
N SER A 75 15.16 2.50 8.18
CA SER A 75 14.79 1.33 8.97
C SER A 75 14.06 0.24 8.15
N ILE A 76 13.38 0.62 7.08
CA ILE A 76 12.59 -0.30 6.24
C ILE A 76 13.41 -0.88 5.07
N PRO A 77 13.07 -2.08 4.58
CA PRO A 77 13.73 -2.68 3.42
C PRO A 77 13.65 -1.83 2.17
N LEU A 78 14.74 -1.80 1.40
CA LEU A 78 14.88 -1.05 0.16
C LEU A 78 14.85 -1.95 -1.07
N VAL A 79 13.98 -1.60 -2.02
CA VAL A 79 13.85 -2.24 -3.34
C VAL A 79 14.49 -1.35 -4.40
N ALA A 80 15.46 -1.88 -5.13
CA ALA A 80 15.99 -1.20 -6.30
C ALA A 80 15.16 -1.52 -7.55
N ASP A 81 14.70 -0.49 -8.23
CA ASP A 81 13.88 -0.59 -9.45
C ASP A 81 14.73 -0.43 -10.70
N ILE A 82 14.95 -1.54 -11.41
CA ILE A 82 15.82 -1.61 -12.58
C ILE A 82 14.97 -1.65 -13.84
N HIS A 83 15.23 -0.75 -14.78
CA HIS A 83 14.44 -0.65 -15.99
C HIS A 83 15.05 -1.39 -17.19
N PHE A 84 16.34 -1.18 -17.48
CA PHE A 84 16.95 -1.69 -18.73
C PHE A 84 18.33 -2.32 -18.56
N ASP A 85 19.17 -1.82 -17.67
CA ASP A 85 20.55 -2.30 -17.56
C ASP A 85 20.71 -3.31 -16.42
N TYR A 86 20.98 -4.57 -16.77
CA TYR A 86 21.17 -5.65 -15.81
C TYR A 86 22.34 -5.39 -14.85
N ARG A 87 23.36 -4.62 -15.27
CA ARG A 87 24.50 -4.27 -14.41
C ARG A 87 24.07 -3.44 -13.21
N MET A 88 23.05 -2.60 -13.38
CA MET A 88 22.47 -1.83 -12.27
C MET A 88 21.78 -2.73 -11.26
N ALA A 89 21.18 -3.84 -11.70
CA ALA A 89 20.62 -4.84 -10.79
C ALA A 89 21.71 -5.45 -9.91
N ILE A 90 22.83 -5.86 -10.51
CA ILE A 90 23.97 -6.44 -9.80
C ILE A 90 24.55 -5.40 -8.83
N ALA A 91 24.87 -4.21 -9.33
CA ALA A 91 25.44 -3.13 -8.52
C ALA A 91 24.53 -2.74 -7.33
N ALA A 92 23.21 -2.67 -7.53
CA ALA A 92 22.27 -2.37 -6.45
C ALA A 92 22.26 -3.48 -5.37
N MET A 93 22.30 -4.76 -5.76
CA MET A 93 22.39 -5.87 -4.81
C MET A 93 23.73 -5.87 -4.05
N GLU A 94 24.83 -5.56 -4.71
CA GLU A 94 26.16 -5.45 -4.11
C GLU A 94 26.24 -4.28 -3.13
N ASN A 95 25.47 -3.21 -3.39
CA ASN A 95 25.34 -2.07 -2.49
C ASN A 95 24.30 -2.26 -1.39
N GLY A 96 23.64 -3.44 -1.28
CA GLY A 96 22.79 -3.78 -0.15
C GLY A 96 21.30 -3.53 -0.37
N ALA A 97 20.80 -3.51 -1.60
CA ALA A 97 19.36 -3.60 -1.85
C ALA A 97 18.77 -4.90 -1.29
N ASP A 98 17.67 -4.82 -0.57
CA ASP A 98 17.00 -5.99 0.03
C ASP A 98 16.13 -6.77 -0.97
N LYS A 99 15.78 -6.17 -2.08
CA LYS A 99 15.04 -6.75 -3.21
C LYS A 99 15.33 -5.96 -4.47
N ILE A 100 15.29 -6.61 -5.62
CA ILE A 100 15.28 -5.91 -6.91
C ILE A 100 13.93 -6.08 -7.61
N ARG A 101 13.56 -5.08 -8.39
CA ARG A 101 12.44 -5.18 -9.34
C ARG A 101 12.99 -5.08 -10.75
N ILE A 102 12.69 -6.06 -11.57
CA ILE A 102 13.07 -6.10 -12.98
C ILE A 102 11.87 -6.49 -13.86
N ASN A 103 11.98 -6.17 -15.14
CA ASN A 103 11.26 -6.86 -16.20
C ASN A 103 12.30 -7.66 -16.99
N PRO A 104 12.35 -8.99 -16.86
CA PRO A 104 13.35 -9.83 -17.55
C PRO A 104 13.41 -9.59 -19.07
N GLY A 105 12.27 -9.27 -19.70
CA GLY A 105 12.23 -8.94 -21.12
C GLY A 105 12.95 -7.63 -21.50
N ASN A 106 13.24 -6.74 -20.55
CA ASN A 106 13.86 -5.44 -20.80
C ASN A 106 15.37 -5.41 -20.50
N ILE A 107 15.87 -6.34 -19.67
CA ILE A 107 17.26 -6.31 -19.20
C ILE A 107 18.22 -7.09 -20.10
N GLY A 108 17.72 -7.77 -21.13
CA GLY A 108 18.52 -8.42 -22.17
C GLY A 108 18.30 -9.92 -22.26
N GLY A 109 19.21 -10.60 -22.96
CA GLY A 109 19.13 -12.03 -23.23
C GLY A 109 19.37 -12.91 -21.99
N LYS A 110 19.23 -14.24 -22.19
CA LYS A 110 19.35 -15.26 -21.14
C LYS A 110 20.63 -15.14 -20.32
N ASP A 111 21.76 -14.83 -20.93
CA ASP A 111 23.06 -14.72 -20.24
C ASP A 111 23.05 -13.60 -19.20
N ARG A 112 22.44 -12.45 -19.54
CA ARG A 112 22.32 -11.32 -18.61
C ARG A 112 21.37 -11.62 -17.45
N ILE A 113 20.27 -12.33 -17.72
CA ILE A 113 19.35 -12.80 -16.67
C ILE A 113 20.11 -13.77 -15.75
N MET A 114 20.92 -14.68 -16.29
CA MET A 114 21.72 -15.60 -15.48
C MET A 114 22.71 -14.89 -14.58
N GLU A 115 23.34 -13.81 -15.02
CA GLU A 115 24.25 -13.00 -14.17
C GLU A 115 23.49 -12.35 -13.00
N VAL A 116 22.33 -11.74 -13.27
CA VAL A 116 21.47 -11.16 -12.22
C VAL A 116 21.02 -12.20 -11.23
N VAL A 117 20.56 -13.35 -11.73
CA VAL A 117 20.09 -14.47 -10.88
C VAL A 117 21.22 -15.03 -10.04
N ARG A 118 22.43 -15.20 -10.59
CA ARG A 118 23.61 -15.64 -9.83
C ARG A 118 23.88 -14.71 -8.66
N CYS A 119 23.94 -13.40 -8.90
CA CYS A 119 24.15 -12.42 -7.85
C CYS A 119 23.05 -12.44 -6.80
N ALA A 120 21.78 -12.54 -7.21
CA ALA A 120 20.64 -12.64 -6.32
C ALA A 120 20.69 -13.91 -5.45
N LYS A 121 21.06 -15.06 -6.05
CA LYS A 121 21.18 -16.35 -5.37
C LYS A 121 22.29 -16.36 -4.31
N GLU A 122 23.45 -15.82 -4.64
CA GLU A 122 24.59 -15.69 -3.72
C GLU A 122 24.26 -14.86 -2.48
N ARG A 123 23.37 -13.89 -2.60
CA ARG A 123 22.94 -12.97 -1.55
C ARG A 123 21.57 -13.24 -0.98
N ASN A 124 20.87 -14.26 -1.50
CA ASN A 124 19.49 -14.60 -1.16
C ASN A 124 18.51 -13.40 -1.31
N ILE A 125 18.71 -12.57 -2.33
CA ILE A 125 17.91 -11.37 -2.59
C ILE A 125 16.74 -11.72 -3.50
N PRO A 126 15.46 -11.49 -3.07
CA PRO A 126 14.30 -11.79 -3.90
C PRO A 126 14.23 -10.89 -5.14
N ILE A 127 13.74 -11.47 -6.23
CA ILE A 127 13.53 -10.78 -7.50
C ILE A 127 12.03 -10.57 -7.70
N ARG A 128 11.61 -9.30 -7.85
CA ARG A 128 10.25 -9.01 -8.28
C ARG A 128 10.18 -8.89 -9.81
N VAL A 129 9.44 -9.80 -10.41
CA VAL A 129 9.06 -9.73 -11.83
C VAL A 129 7.87 -8.78 -11.97
N GLY A 130 8.06 -7.69 -12.72
CA GLY A 130 7.02 -6.68 -12.92
C GLY A 130 6.58 -6.59 -14.37
N VAL A 131 5.28 -6.78 -14.61
CA VAL A 131 4.64 -6.61 -15.91
C VAL A 131 3.53 -5.56 -15.81
N ASN A 132 3.50 -4.66 -16.79
CA ASN A 132 2.45 -3.65 -16.90
C ASN A 132 1.69 -3.84 -18.24
N SER A 133 0.39 -3.60 -18.24
CA SER A 133 -0.44 -3.67 -19.45
C SER A 133 0.08 -2.79 -20.60
N GLY A 134 0.63 -1.62 -20.29
CA GLY A 134 1.17 -0.68 -21.27
C GLY A 134 2.48 -1.11 -21.95
N SER A 135 3.13 -2.18 -21.48
CA SER A 135 4.38 -2.71 -22.02
C SER A 135 4.29 -4.19 -22.36
N LEU A 136 3.08 -4.67 -22.72
CA LEU A 136 2.88 -6.04 -23.15
C LEU A 136 3.55 -6.28 -24.51
N GLU A 137 4.14 -7.45 -24.70
CA GLU A 137 4.82 -7.87 -25.91
C GLU A 137 3.87 -7.91 -27.11
N LYS A 138 4.35 -7.48 -28.29
CA LYS A 138 3.53 -7.41 -29.50
C LYS A 138 2.94 -8.75 -29.91
N GLU A 139 3.72 -9.82 -29.74
CA GLU A 139 3.33 -11.19 -30.04
C GLU A 139 2.13 -11.63 -29.18
N LEU A 140 2.09 -11.22 -27.90
CA LEU A 140 0.97 -11.50 -27.02
C LEU A 140 -0.25 -10.62 -27.34
N VAL A 141 -0.03 -9.34 -27.72
CA VAL A 141 -1.12 -8.46 -28.19
C VAL A 141 -1.76 -9.04 -29.45
N GLU A 142 -0.98 -9.56 -30.38
CA GLU A 142 -1.49 -10.22 -31.61
C GLU A 142 -2.22 -11.51 -31.27
N LYS A 143 -1.64 -12.38 -30.43
CA LYS A 143 -2.22 -13.66 -30.00
C LYS A 143 -3.58 -13.49 -29.33
N TYR A 144 -3.73 -12.48 -28.49
CA TYR A 144 -4.94 -12.24 -27.70
C TYR A 144 -5.87 -11.17 -28.32
N HIS A 145 -5.55 -10.71 -29.53
CA HIS A 145 -6.31 -9.65 -30.25
C HIS A 145 -6.47 -8.36 -29.46
N GLY A 146 -5.46 -8.00 -28.63
CA GLY A 146 -5.42 -6.82 -27.80
C GLY A 146 -4.70 -7.04 -26.49
N VAL A 147 -4.72 -6.01 -25.63
CA VAL A 147 -4.22 -6.12 -24.25
C VAL A 147 -5.31 -6.77 -23.40
N THR A 148 -5.05 -7.95 -22.88
CA THR A 148 -6.00 -8.75 -22.09
C THR A 148 -5.40 -9.22 -20.78
N ALA A 149 -6.24 -9.59 -19.83
CA ALA A 149 -5.80 -10.14 -18.55
C ALA A 149 -4.98 -11.44 -18.75
N GLU A 150 -5.43 -12.32 -19.64
CA GLU A 150 -4.77 -13.57 -19.98
C GLU A 150 -3.40 -13.34 -20.61
N GLY A 151 -3.27 -12.36 -21.53
CA GLY A 151 -2.00 -11.99 -22.15
C GLY A 151 -0.99 -11.41 -21.13
N ILE A 152 -1.45 -10.57 -20.21
CA ILE A 152 -0.60 -10.02 -19.13
C ILE A 152 -0.11 -11.15 -18.22
N VAL A 153 -0.97 -12.10 -17.87
CA VAL A 153 -0.60 -13.26 -17.04
C VAL A 153 0.39 -14.16 -17.74
N GLU A 154 0.19 -14.48 -19.04
CA GLU A 154 1.15 -15.26 -19.83
C GLU A 154 2.51 -14.58 -19.85
N SER A 155 2.56 -13.28 -20.16
CA SER A 155 3.79 -12.49 -20.10
C SER A 155 4.50 -12.57 -18.75
N ALA A 156 3.75 -12.51 -17.65
CA ALA A 156 4.32 -12.59 -16.31
C ALA A 156 4.89 -13.99 -16.02
N LEU A 157 4.18 -15.05 -16.39
CA LEU A 157 4.60 -16.42 -16.17
C LEU A 157 5.82 -16.80 -17.03
N ASP A 158 5.87 -16.36 -18.28
CA ASP A 158 7.03 -16.57 -19.15
C ASP A 158 8.29 -15.93 -18.56
N LYS A 159 8.17 -14.71 -18.05
CA LYS A 159 9.28 -14.02 -17.39
C LYS A 159 9.69 -14.65 -16.07
N VAL A 160 8.75 -15.20 -15.32
CA VAL A 160 9.04 -16.00 -14.12
C VAL A 160 9.80 -17.26 -14.52
N GLY A 161 9.34 -17.96 -15.57
CA GLY A 161 10.02 -19.15 -16.12
C GLY A 161 11.48 -18.88 -16.50
N MET A 162 11.79 -17.70 -17.06
CA MET A 162 13.18 -17.32 -17.36
C MET A 162 14.10 -17.32 -16.12
N ILE A 163 13.55 -16.96 -14.95
CA ILE A 163 14.29 -16.94 -13.69
C ILE A 163 14.35 -18.34 -13.10
N GLU A 164 13.25 -19.10 -13.15
CA GLU A 164 13.16 -20.48 -12.68
C GLU A 164 14.13 -21.39 -13.47
N ASP A 165 14.26 -21.19 -14.78
CA ASP A 165 15.23 -21.91 -15.65
C ASP A 165 16.68 -21.67 -15.21
N CYS A 166 16.97 -20.57 -14.53
CA CYS A 166 18.27 -20.31 -13.92
C CYS A 166 18.42 -20.95 -12.52
N GLY A 167 17.44 -21.73 -12.08
CA GLY A 167 17.45 -22.43 -10.78
C GLY A 167 17.20 -21.49 -9.60
N TYR A 168 16.36 -20.45 -9.76
CA TYR A 168 16.02 -19.49 -8.69
C TYR A 168 14.51 -19.30 -8.59
N ASP A 169 13.99 -19.41 -7.38
CA ASP A 169 12.57 -19.36 -7.08
C ASP A 169 12.21 -18.42 -5.91
N ASN A 170 13.15 -17.54 -5.52
CA ASN A 170 12.88 -16.48 -4.55
C ASN A 170 12.28 -15.27 -5.29
N ILE A 171 11.02 -15.42 -5.70
CA ILE A 171 10.34 -14.54 -6.67
C ILE A 171 9.10 -13.91 -6.04
N VAL A 172 8.84 -12.68 -6.42
CA VAL A 172 7.59 -11.95 -6.20
C VAL A 172 7.06 -11.54 -7.58
N ILE A 173 5.76 -11.64 -7.81
CA ILE A 173 5.17 -11.23 -9.09
C ILE A 173 4.35 -9.96 -8.89
N SER A 174 4.46 -9.02 -9.81
CA SER A 174 3.55 -7.87 -9.90
C SER A 174 3.04 -7.70 -11.32
N ILE A 175 1.72 -7.67 -11.44
CA ILE A 175 1.02 -7.31 -12.67
C ILE A 175 0.21 -6.05 -12.38
N LYS A 176 0.28 -5.08 -13.27
CA LYS A 176 -0.40 -3.80 -13.10
C LYS A 176 -1.10 -3.37 -14.40
N SER A 177 -2.27 -2.79 -14.24
CA SER A 177 -3.02 -2.15 -15.32
C SER A 177 -3.63 -0.85 -14.81
N SER A 178 -3.87 0.11 -15.71
CA SER A 178 -4.69 1.29 -15.47
C SER A 178 -6.19 0.98 -15.60
N ASP A 179 -6.53 -0.11 -16.28
CA ASP A 179 -7.87 -0.68 -16.30
C ASP A 179 -8.08 -1.55 -15.05
N VAL A 180 -8.98 -1.10 -14.18
CA VAL A 180 -9.24 -1.72 -12.88
C VAL A 180 -9.79 -3.14 -13.03
N LEU A 181 -10.74 -3.36 -13.95
CA LEU A 181 -11.37 -4.67 -14.13
C LEU A 181 -10.40 -5.67 -14.74
N MET A 182 -9.60 -5.24 -15.71
CA MET A 182 -8.53 -6.04 -16.29
C MET A 182 -7.50 -6.43 -15.21
N CYS A 183 -7.11 -5.49 -14.34
CA CYS A 183 -6.17 -5.75 -13.26
C CYS A 183 -6.73 -6.79 -12.27
N ILE A 184 -7.99 -6.68 -11.86
CA ILE A 184 -8.67 -7.66 -11.01
C ILE A 184 -8.65 -9.03 -11.68
N ARG A 185 -9.13 -9.12 -12.92
CA ARG A 185 -9.19 -10.38 -13.68
C ARG A 185 -7.81 -11.02 -13.85
N ALA A 186 -6.78 -10.23 -14.13
CA ALA A 186 -5.42 -10.74 -14.25
C ALA A 186 -4.91 -11.36 -12.94
N HIS A 187 -5.21 -10.75 -11.78
CA HIS A 187 -4.85 -11.33 -10.49
C HIS A 187 -5.61 -12.63 -10.18
N GLU A 188 -6.89 -12.72 -10.53
CA GLU A 188 -7.69 -13.95 -10.41
C GLU A 188 -7.08 -15.11 -11.22
N VAL A 189 -6.73 -14.83 -12.48
CA VAL A 189 -6.11 -15.83 -13.37
C VAL A 189 -4.72 -16.24 -12.87
N LEU A 190 -3.91 -15.26 -12.44
CA LEU A 190 -2.55 -15.52 -11.94
C LEU A 190 -2.57 -16.34 -10.65
N ALA A 191 -3.49 -16.05 -9.73
CA ALA A 191 -3.64 -16.80 -8.48
C ALA A 191 -3.97 -18.29 -8.68
N GLN A 192 -4.58 -18.65 -9.81
CA GLN A 192 -4.83 -20.07 -10.16
C GLN A 192 -3.61 -20.79 -10.73
N LYS A 193 -2.61 -20.04 -11.20
CA LYS A 193 -1.46 -20.56 -11.97
C LYS A 193 -0.12 -20.44 -11.25
N SER A 194 -0.06 -19.71 -10.15
CA SER A 194 1.19 -19.41 -9.43
C SER A 194 1.02 -19.57 -7.93
N ARG A 195 2.14 -19.79 -7.22
CA ARG A 195 2.22 -19.80 -5.76
C ARG A 195 3.18 -18.72 -5.22
N TYR A 196 3.65 -17.83 -6.08
CA TYR A 196 4.51 -16.74 -5.66
C TYR A 196 3.70 -15.62 -5.01
N PRO A 197 4.24 -14.93 -4.00
CA PRO A 197 3.57 -13.78 -3.42
C PRO A 197 3.38 -12.68 -4.46
N LEU A 198 2.23 -12.01 -4.38
CA LEU A 198 1.82 -11.00 -5.34
C LEU A 198 1.92 -9.59 -4.75
N HIS A 199 2.50 -8.69 -5.54
CA HIS A 199 2.48 -7.26 -5.28
C HIS A 199 1.37 -6.60 -6.09
N VAL A 200 0.37 -6.07 -5.39
CA VAL A 200 -0.86 -5.54 -5.98
C VAL A 200 -0.82 -4.02 -6.05
N GLY A 201 -1.32 -3.45 -7.14
CA GLY A 201 -1.49 -2.01 -7.31
C GLY A 201 -2.12 -1.68 -8.66
N ILE A 202 -2.84 -0.56 -8.71
CA ILE A 202 -3.34 0.02 -9.96
C ILE A 202 -2.32 1.05 -10.45
N THR A 203 -1.85 0.94 -11.68
CA THR A 203 -0.93 1.92 -12.27
C THR A 203 -1.69 3.08 -12.90
N GLU A 204 -1.06 4.26 -12.97
CA GLU A 204 -1.68 5.43 -13.64
C GLU A 204 -3.09 5.73 -13.13
N ALA A 205 -3.30 5.59 -11.83
CA ALA A 205 -4.64 5.70 -11.25
C ALA A 205 -5.21 7.13 -11.33
N GLY A 206 -4.34 8.14 -11.32
CA GLY A 206 -4.69 9.54 -11.47
C GLY A 206 -4.41 10.39 -10.23
N THR A 207 -5.09 11.54 -10.14
CA THR A 207 -4.98 12.47 -9.01
C THR A 207 -5.59 11.91 -7.73
N LEU A 208 -5.44 12.61 -6.61
CA LEU A 208 -5.84 12.14 -5.28
C LEU A 208 -7.25 11.54 -5.24
N LEU A 209 -8.25 12.22 -5.75
CA LEU A 209 -9.64 11.73 -5.70
C LEU A 209 -9.85 10.52 -6.63
N SER A 210 -9.58 10.68 -7.91
CA SER A 210 -9.82 9.60 -8.89
C SER A 210 -8.92 8.40 -8.68
N GLY A 211 -7.65 8.65 -8.33
CA GLY A 211 -6.68 7.62 -8.05
C GLY A 211 -7.01 6.79 -6.81
N ASN A 212 -7.50 7.44 -5.75
CA ASN A 212 -7.96 6.75 -4.55
C ASN A 212 -9.16 5.86 -4.82
N ILE A 213 -10.16 6.35 -5.60
CA ILE A 213 -11.33 5.55 -5.93
C ILE A 213 -10.92 4.32 -6.74
N LYS A 214 -10.11 4.49 -7.81
CA LYS A 214 -9.63 3.37 -8.63
C LYS A 214 -8.81 2.37 -7.82
N SER A 215 -7.91 2.86 -6.96
CA SER A 215 -7.08 2.02 -6.10
C SER A 215 -7.92 1.27 -5.06
N ALA A 216 -8.87 1.94 -4.41
CA ALA A 216 -9.75 1.30 -3.44
C ALA A 216 -10.61 0.20 -4.08
N VAL A 217 -11.16 0.44 -5.26
CA VAL A 217 -11.95 -0.56 -6.01
C VAL A 217 -11.06 -1.72 -6.45
N GLY A 218 -9.92 -1.44 -7.09
CA GLY A 218 -9.06 -2.49 -7.65
C GLY A 218 -8.32 -3.29 -6.59
N ILE A 219 -7.54 -2.62 -5.74
CA ILE A 219 -6.79 -3.26 -4.67
C ILE A 219 -7.76 -3.90 -3.66
N GLY A 220 -8.82 -3.19 -3.28
CA GLY A 220 -9.81 -3.68 -2.34
C GLY A 220 -10.48 -4.96 -2.81
N ASN A 221 -10.88 -5.05 -4.08
CA ASN A 221 -11.49 -6.26 -4.65
C ASN A 221 -10.50 -7.44 -4.66
N ILE A 222 -9.26 -7.23 -5.12
CA ILE A 222 -8.22 -8.27 -5.16
C ILE A 222 -7.93 -8.79 -3.75
N LEU A 223 -7.77 -7.90 -2.77
CA LEU A 223 -7.53 -8.28 -1.38
C LEU A 223 -8.73 -9.00 -0.75
N TYR A 224 -9.96 -8.58 -1.05
CA TYR A 224 -11.19 -9.22 -0.57
C TYR A 224 -11.30 -10.68 -1.04
N GLN A 225 -10.79 -10.98 -2.23
CA GLN A 225 -10.68 -12.35 -2.75
C GLN A 225 -9.55 -13.16 -2.09
N GLY A 226 -8.83 -12.60 -1.14
CA GLY A 226 -7.70 -13.25 -0.48
C GLY A 226 -6.43 -13.33 -1.33
N ILE A 227 -6.27 -12.43 -2.31
CA ILE A 227 -5.12 -12.34 -3.22
C ILE A 227 -4.29 -11.11 -2.86
N GLY A 228 -2.96 -11.24 -2.78
CA GLY A 228 -2.04 -10.13 -2.55
C GLY A 228 -1.30 -10.18 -1.21
N ASP A 229 -0.01 -9.94 -1.27
CA ASP A 229 0.93 -10.04 -0.13
C ASP A 229 1.63 -8.72 0.16
N THR A 230 1.75 -7.84 -0.83
CA THR A 230 2.14 -6.44 -0.68
C THR A 230 1.29 -5.55 -1.57
N ILE A 231 1.07 -4.31 -1.15
CA ILE A 231 0.30 -3.34 -1.93
C ILE A 231 1.06 -2.03 -2.15
N SER A 232 0.75 -1.36 -3.25
CA SER A 232 1.13 0.04 -3.48
C SER A 232 -0.01 0.81 -4.13
N VAL A 233 -0.34 1.96 -3.59
CA VAL A 233 -1.21 2.95 -4.23
C VAL A 233 -0.33 3.83 -5.11
N SER A 234 -0.82 4.27 -6.26
CA SER A 234 -0.09 5.15 -7.18
C SER A 234 -0.94 6.37 -7.48
N LEU A 235 -0.49 7.54 -7.03
CA LEU A 235 -1.19 8.81 -7.18
C LEU A 235 -0.29 9.85 -7.84
N THR A 236 -0.91 10.75 -8.60
CA THR A 236 -0.24 11.99 -9.02
C THR A 236 -0.29 12.98 -7.84
N GLY A 237 0.70 12.86 -6.91
CA GLY A 237 0.73 13.66 -5.69
C GLY A 237 1.89 13.28 -4.76
N ASP A 238 1.83 13.72 -3.50
CA ASP A 238 2.82 13.35 -2.48
C ASP A 238 2.70 11.84 -2.15
N PRO A 239 3.80 11.07 -2.20
CA PRO A 239 3.80 9.64 -1.86
C PRO A 239 3.30 9.32 -0.43
N VAL A 240 3.33 10.27 0.49
CA VAL A 240 2.72 10.12 1.83
C VAL A 240 1.23 9.83 1.74
N GLU A 241 0.52 10.47 0.79
CA GLU A 241 -0.92 10.23 0.58
C GLU A 241 -1.20 8.83 0.02
N GLU A 242 -0.26 8.24 -0.73
CA GLU A 242 -0.34 6.84 -1.19
C GLU A 242 -0.31 5.87 -0.01
N VAL A 243 0.59 6.10 0.97
CA VAL A 243 0.71 5.28 2.19
C VAL A 243 -0.55 5.38 3.05
N LYS A 244 -1.06 6.60 3.25
CA LYS A 244 -2.31 6.82 3.99
C LYS A 244 -3.48 6.08 3.34
N SER A 245 -3.62 6.19 2.03
CA SER A 245 -4.67 5.51 1.26
C SER A 245 -4.54 3.97 1.35
N ALA A 246 -3.32 3.44 1.26
CA ALA A 246 -3.07 2.02 1.44
C ALA A 246 -3.47 1.52 2.83
N LYS A 247 -3.17 2.27 3.89
CA LYS A 247 -3.60 1.97 5.27
C LYS A 247 -5.11 1.93 5.39
N LEU A 248 -5.80 2.93 4.81
CA LEU A 248 -7.27 2.99 4.83
C LEU A 248 -7.90 1.80 4.09
N ILE A 249 -7.38 1.42 2.92
CA ILE A 249 -7.86 0.23 2.18
C ILE A 249 -7.73 -1.03 3.05
N LEU A 250 -6.56 -1.27 3.64
CA LEU A 250 -6.35 -2.44 4.49
C LEU A 250 -7.25 -2.46 5.72
N ARG A 251 -7.46 -1.31 6.37
CA ARG A 251 -8.34 -1.17 7.53
C ARG A 251 -9.79 -1.39 7.16
N SER A 252 -10.27 -0.79 6.07
CA SER A 252 -11.65 -0.95 5.58
C SER A 252 -12.02 -2.41 5.27
N LEU A 253 -11.01 -3.25 4.98
CA LEU A 253 -11.17 -4.70 4.75
C LEU A 253 -10.93 -5.55 6.01
N GLY A 254 -10.62 -4.94 7.16
CA GLY A 254 -10.26 -5.69 8.38
C GLY A 254 -8.92 -6.45 8.29
N LEU A 255 -8.10 -6.14 7.29
CA LEU A 255 -6.80 -6.80 7.05
C LEU A 255 -5.65 -6.15 7.84
N ARG A 256 -5.92 -5.03 8.48
CA ARG A 256 -5.00 -4.35 9.39
C ARG A 256 -5.76 -3.78 10.56
N THR A 257 -5.24 -4.04 11.75
CA THR A 257 -5.69 -3.44 13.01
C THR A 257 -4.80 -2.26 13.38
N GLY A 258 -5.28 -1.42 14.29
CA GLY A 258 -4.54 -0.26 14.79
C GLY A 258 -4.91 1.06 14.12
N GLY A 259 -4.87 2.12 14.93
CA GLY A 259 -5.36 3.44 14.60
C GLY A 259 -6.88 3.57 14.80
N ILE A 260 -7.34 4.81 14.89
CA ILE A 260 -8.75 5.12 15.12
C ILE A 260 -9.53 5.11 13.80
N ASP A 261 -10.64 4.37 13.77
CA ASP A 261 -11.62 4.37 12.68
C ASP A 261 -12.65 5.46 12.93
N VAL A 262 -12.71 6.48 12.07
CA VAL A 262 -13.67 7.57 12.20
C VAL A 262 -14.88 7.30 11.34
N VAL A 263 -16.05 7.27 11.97
CA VAL A 263 -17.34 7.22 11.28
C VAL A 263 -18.08 8.54 11.48
N SER A 264 -18.54 9.16 10.41
CA SER A 264 -19.32 10.37 10.48
C SER A 264 -20.64 10.22 9.72
N CYS A 265 -21.71 10.81 10.23
CA CYS A 265 -22.96 10.83 9.49
C CYS A 265 -22.88 11.77 8.28
N PRO A 266 -23.63 11.49 7.21
CA PRO A 266 -23.75 12.42 6.10
C PRO A 266 -24.46 13.70 6.54
N THR A 267 -24.10 14.84 5.93
CA THR A 267 -24.83 16.09 6.12
C THR A 267 -26.28 15.93 5.64
N CYS A 268 -27.24 16.27 6.48
CA CYS A 268 -28.66 16.22 6.14
C CYS A 268 -29.40 17.42 6.74
N GLY A 269 -30.70 17.57 6.49
CA GLY A 269 -31.52 18.67 7.01
C GLY A 269 -31.60 18.75 8.55
N ARG A 270 -31.16 17.72 9.27
CA ARG A 270 -31.08 17.68 10.73
C ARG A 270 -29.76 18.16 11.29
N THR A 271 -28.72 18.29 10.46
CA THR A 271 -27.39 18.81 10.87
C THR A 271 -27.52 20.25 11.34
N LYS A 272 -27.05 20.52 12.54
CA LYS A 272 -27.17 21.84 13.20
C LYS A 272 -25.84 22.49 13.55
N ILE A 273 -24.72 21.83 13.21
CA ILE A 273 -23.36 22.24 13.50
C ILE A 273 -22.52 22.25 12.22
N ASP A 274 -21.34 22.81 12.26
CA ASP A 274 -20.32 22.61 11.20
C ASP A 274 -19.75 21.18 11.27
N LEU A 275 -20.56 20.20 10.86
CA LEU A 275 -20.17 18.79 10.88
C LEU A 275 -18.96 18.51 9.99
N ILE A 276 -18.87 19.14 8.81
CA ILE A 276 -17.75 18.94 7.87
C ILE A 276 -16.44 19.39 8.52
N GLY A 277 -16.42 20.60 9.08
CA GLY A 277 -15.24 21.13 9.77
C GLY A 277 -14.86 20.29 10.98
N LEU A 278 -15.86 19.86 11.77
CA LEU A 278 -15.63 19.02 12.96
C LEU A 278 -15.06 17.66 12.59
N ALA A 279 -15.65 16.95 11.60
CA ALA A 279 -15.18 15.64 11.14
C ALA A 279 -13.74 15.71 10.63
N ASN A 280 -13.41 16.70 9.79
CA ASN A 280 -12.05 16.91 9.31
C ASN A 280 -11.04 17.17 10.46
N LYS A 281 -11.42 17.96 11.47
CA LYS A 281 -10.57 18.19 12.65
C LYS A 281 -10.36 16.89 13.43
N VAL A 282 -11.40 16.09 13.62
CA VAL A 282 -11.30 14.79 14.30
C VAL A 282 -10.41 13.84 13.50
N GLU A 283 -10.64 13.67 12.19
CA GLU A 283 -9.79 12.81 11.33
C GLU A 283 -8.31 13.20 11.41
N ASN A 284 -7.99 14.48 11.37
CA ASN A 284 -6.61 14.95 11.50
C ASN A 284 -6.04 14.69 12.91
N MET A 285 -6.82 14.93 13.95
CA MET A 285 -6.40 14.72 15.33
C MET A 285 -6.09 13.25 15.63
N VAL A 286 -6.93 12.33 15.17
CA VAL A 286 -6.81 10.91 15.52
C VAL A 286 -5.69 10.18 14.79
N GLN A 287 -5.08 10.77 13.76
CA GLN A 287 -3.98 10.15 13.01
C GLN A 287 -2.76 9.82 13.87
N SER A 288 -2.54 10.57 14.93
CA SER A 288 -1.41 10.38 15.87
C SER A 288 -1.66 9.35 16.97
N TYR A 289 -2.90 8.88 17.14
CA TYR A 289 -3.26 7.98 18.22
C TYR A 289 -3.04 6.50 17.81
N PRO A 290 -2.32 5.71 18.62
CA PRO A 290 -2.10 4.28 18.36
C PRO A 290 -3.30 3.39 18.77
N LEU A 291 -4.43 3.99 19.14
CA LEU A 291 -5.62 3.29 19.65
C LEU A 291 -6.33 2.52 18.53
N ASN A 292 -6.80 1.31 18.83
CA ASN A 292 -7.59 0.49 17.90
C ASN A 292 -9.07 0.56 18.29
N ILE A 293 -9.69 1.70 18.04
CA ILE A 293 -11.08 2.00 18.40
C ILE A 293 -11.84 2.69 17.26
N ARG A 294 -13.16 2.74 17.38
CA ARG A 294 -14.01 3.49 16.48
C ARG A 294 -14.52 4.76 17.16
N VAL A 295 -14.35 5.89 16.48
CA VAL A 295 -14.81 7.23 16.91
C VAL A 295 -15.95 7.68 16.01
N ALA A 296 -17.09 8.08 16.60
CA ALA A 296 -18.23 8.61 15.86
C ALA A 296 -18.30 10.14 15.92
N VAL A 297 -18.58 10.78 14.78
CA VAL A 297 -18.81 12.23 14.67
C VAL A 297 -20.19 12.48 14.07
N MET A 298 -21.13 12.97 14.88
CA MET A 298 -22.54 13.06 14.50
C MET A 298 -23.04 14.51 14.49
N GLY A 299 -23.78 14.88 13.45
CA GLY A 299 -24.25 16.25 13.21
C GLY A 299 -25.55 16.63 13.90
N CYS A 300 -26.21 15.72 14.63
CA CYS A 300 -27.42 16.04 15.40
C CYS A 300 -27.52 15.21 16.68
N ALA A 301 -28.07 15.85 17.73
CA ALA A 301 -28.26 15.21 19.04
C ALA A 301 -29.43 14.21 19.09
N VAL A 302 -30.27 14.15 18.05
CA VAL A 302 -31.49 13.29 18.03
C VAL A 302 -31.13 11.87 17.65
N ASN A 303 -30.49 11.67 16.49
CA ASN A 303 -30.12 10.34 16.00
C ASN A 303 -28.65 10.00 16.34
N GLY A 304 -27.84 11.01 16.67
CA GLY A 304 -26.42 10.83 16.97
C GLY A 304 -26.11 9.73 17.97
N PRO A 305 -26.78 9.64 19.13
CA PRO A 305 -26.54 8.56 20.08
C PRO A 305 -26.86 7.16 19.53
N GLY A 306 -27.91 7.03 18.71
CA GLY A 306 -28.28 5.76 18.08
C GLY A 306 -27.28 5.33 16.99
N GLU A 307 -26.85 6.29 16.17
CA GLU A 307 -25.87 6.04 15.09
C GLU A 307 -24.45 5.83 15.63
N ALA A 308 -24.14 6.42 16.81
CA ALA A 308 -22.86 6.23 17.49
C ALA A 308 -22.81 4.97 18.38
N LYS A 309 -23.89 4.18 18.44
CA LYS A 309 -24.00 3.05 19.38
C LYS A 309 -22.92 1.98 19.18
N GLU A 310 -22.47 1.79 17.94
CA GLU A 310 -21.44 0.80 17.62
C GLU A 310 -20.00 1.37 17.67
N ALA A 311 -19.88 2.66 17.99
CA ALA A 311 -18.58 3.27 18.21
C ALA A 311 -18.18 3.17 19.69
N ASP A 312 -16.87 3.06 19.94
CA ASP A 312 -16.34 3.02 21.30
C ASP A 312 -16.55 4.36 22.01
N ILE A 313 -16.38 5.46 21.27
CA ILE A 313 -16.63 6.83 21.72
C ILE A 313 -17.14 7.67 20.55
N GLY A 314 -17.92 8.68 20.83
CA GLY A 314 -18.41 9.60 19.81
C GLY A 314 -18.79 10.96 20.36
N ILE A 315 -18.88 11.92 19.46
CA ILE A 315 -19.41 13.26 19.71
C ILE A 315 -20.59 13.52 18.80
N ALA A 316 -21.60 14.19 19.32
CA ALA A 316 -22.75 14.61 18.55
C ALA A 316 -23.10 16.06 18.87
N GLY A 317 -23.27 16.90 17.83
CA GLY A 317 -23.63 18.30 17.98
C GLY A 317 -25.11 18.55 17.77
N GLY A 318 -25.65 19.54 18.48
CA GLY A 318 -26.99 20.10 18.30
C GLY A 318 -26.95 21.61 18.51
N VAL A 319 -28.07 22.31 18.38
CA VAL A 319 -28.10 23.77 18.55
C VAL A 319 -27.63 24.18 19.97
N GLY A 320 -26.41 24.68 20.06
CA GLY A 320 -25.79 25.11 21.33
C GLY A 320 -25.51 23.98 22.32
N VAL A 321 -25.63 22.72 21.92
CA VAL A 321 -25.43 21.56 22.80
C VAL A 321 -24.57 20.52 22.11
N GLY A 322 -23.49 20.12 22.77
CA GLY A 322 -22.66 18.99 22.42
C GLY A 322 -22.91 17.78 23.34
N LEU A 323 -22.82 16.60 22.78
CA LEU A 323 -22.94 15.33 23.52
C LEU A 323 -21.65 14.53 23.35
N LEU A 324 -21.10 14.05 24.46
CA LEU A 324 -20.08 12.99 24.46
C LEU A 324 -20.78 11.66 24.73
N ILE A 325 -20.47 10.66 23.91
CA ILE A 325 -21.14 9.36 23.89
C ILE A 325 -20.08 8.28 24.03
N LYS A 326 -20.25 7.33 24.94
CA LYS A 326 -19.43 6.14 25.06
C LYS A 326 -20.33 4.91 24.94
N LYS A 327 -20.02 4.02 24.00
CA LYS A 327 -20.76 2.77 23.77
C LYS A 327 -22.28 2.97 23.66
N GLY A 328 -22.68 4.06 23.00
CA GLY A 328 -24.09 4.42 22.79
C GLY A 328 -24.77 5.18 23.92
N GLU A 329 -24.12 5.38 25.06
CA GLU A 329 -24.65 6.15 26.19
C GLU A 329 -24.11 7.57 26.24
N ILE A 330 -24.99 8.55 26.51
CA ILE A 330 -24.57 9.93 26.68
C ILE A 330 -23.92 10.07 28.06
N VAL A 331 -22.59 10.28 28.07
CA VAL A 331 -21.81 10.42 29.32
C VAL A 331 -21.65 11.87 29.76
N ARG A 332 -21.72 12.81 28.80
CA ARG A 332 -21.56 14.24 29.11
C ARG A 332 -22.33 15.12 28.13
N ARG A 333 -22.90 16.23 28.65
CA ARG A 333 -23.46 17.34 27.86
C ARG A 333 -22.59 18.58 28.07
N MET A 334 -22.32 19.32 27.02
CA MET A 334 -21.43 20.51 27.04
C MET A 334 -21.81 21.50 25.93
N PRO A 335 -21.25 22.70 25.89
CA PRO A 335 -21.32 23.58 24.73
C PRO A 335 -20.69 22.90 23.48
N GLU A 336 -21.21 23.22 22.28
CA GLU A 336 -20.74 22.65 21.01
C GLU A 336 -19.23 22.86 20.79
N GLU A 337 -18.74 24.04 21.15
CA GLU A 337 -17.32 24.42 21.01
C GLU A 337 -16.35 23.56 21.82
N GLU A 338 -16.81 22.90 22.88
CA GLU A 338 -16.01 22.02 23.74
C GLU A 338 -15.89 20.56 23.20
N LEU A 339 -16.65 20.19 22.17
CA LEU A 339 -16.73 18.80 21.69
C LEU A 339 -15.37 18.21 21.30
N LEU A 340 -14.57 18.94 20.55
CA LEU A 340 -13.27 18.46 20.09
C LEU A 340 -12.28 18.26 21.24
N ASP A 341 -12.26 19.20 22.19
CA ASP A 341 -11.37 19.13 23.35
C ASP A 341 -11.80 18.04 24.32
N ALA A 342 -13.11 17.83 24.49
CA ALA A 342 -13.64 16.73 25.30
C ALA A 342 -13.29 15.36 24.69
N LEU A 343 -13.41 15.21 23.36
CA LEU A 343 -12.99 13.99 22.68
C LEU A 343 -11.48 13.76 22.83
N ARG A 344 -10.66 14.80 22.64
CA ARG A 344 -9.21 14.72 22.81
C ARG A 344 -8.85 14.25 24.22
N TYR A 345 -9.45 14.87 25.25
CA TYR A 345 -9.20 14.48 26.64
C TYR A 345 -9.48 12.99 26.89
N GLU A 346 -10.59 12.47 26.36
CA GLU A 346 -10.93 11.05 26.51
C GLU A 346 -9.96 10.12 25.77
N LEU A 347 -9.47 10.54 24.60
CA LEU A 347 -8.50 9.76 23.84
C LEU A 347 -7.11 9.75 24.52
N ASP A 348 -6.70 10.90 25.09
CA ASP A 348 -5.43 11.02 25.83
C ASP A 348 -5.41 10.13 27.08
N HIS A 349 -6.58 9.91 27.72
CA HIS A 349 -6.72 9.10 28.94
C HIS A 349 -7.40 7.75 28.68
N TRP A 350 -7.40 7.27 27.43
CA TRP A 350 -8.14 6.06 27.03
C TRP A 350 -7.79 4.80 27.81
N ASN A 351 -6.54 4.60 28.13
CA ASN A 351 -6.04 3.43 28.84
C ASN A 351 -6.14 3.54 30.38
N GLU A 352 -6.61 4.66 30.91
CA GLU A 352 -6.78 4.91 32.34
C GLU A 352 -8.25 4.64 32.81
N ASN A 353 -9.18 4.38 31.86
CA ASN A 353 -10.61 4.24 32.10
C ASN A 353 -11.07 2.77 31.77
#